data_9989863b5da33b8ad2915698cd50cd9f
#
_entry.id   9989863b5da33b8ad2915698cd50cd9f
#
_cell.length_a   1.000
_cell.length_b   1.000
_cell.length_c   1.000
_cell.angle_alpha   90.00
_cell.angle_beta   90.00
_cell.angle_gamma   90.00
#
_symmetry.space_group_name_H-M   'P 1'
#
loop_
_entity.id
_entity.type
_entity.pdbx_description
1 polymer ?
#
loop_
_entity_poly.entity_id
_entity_poly.type
_entity_poly.pdbx_seq_one_letter_code
_entity_poly.pdbx_strand_id
1 'polypeptide(L)'
;MSDNPYLDSVPEELSKADFVQQIKSTPDFAGVPMNNRIAKLGELFVPMDYMCTVYDLLLRAIRTTYLTITMLDTIRQIQGLREESVASFATEAESGSILGVPGVGKSSTVRRCLSLIPQCVTHSEYNGKPFYKKQILHLFVECPSDCSVKTLAYSIIAAVDRAIGSEYFRFAAKQSRLSASALVTQVKII
;
A
#
# COMPACT_ATOMS: atom_id res chain seq x y z
N MET A 1 16.35 14.57 13.34
CA MET A 1 16.20 13.79 12.10
C MET A 1 16.30 12.34 12.52
N SER A 2 15.34 11.51 12.18
CA SER A 2 15.41 10.08 12.50
C SER A 2 16.52 9.44 11.65
N ASP A 3 17.18 8.39 12.17
CA ASP A 3 18.17 7.64 11.39
C ASP A 3 17.50 6.65 10.40
N ASN A 4 16.22 6.86 10.09
CA ASN A 4 15.43 5.95 9.26
C ASN A 4 14.74 6.69 8.10
N PRO A 5 15.32 6.64 6.87
CA PRO A 5 14.76 7.32 5.71
C PRO A 5 13.37 6.80 5.31
N TYR A 6 13.08 5.56 5.65
CA TYR A 6 11.79 4.96 5.34
C TYR A 6 10.68 5.54 6.23
N LEU A 7 10.99 5.83 7.49
CA LEU A 7 10.02 6.43 8.41
C LEU A 7 9.77 7.90 8.08
N ASP A 8 10.82 8.63 7.70
CA ASP A 8 10.73 10.06 7.35
C ASP A 8 9.85 10.31 6.12
N SER A 9 9.67 9.31 5.27
CA SER A 9 8.81 9.38 4.08
C SER A 9 7.34 9.08 4.36
N VAL A 10 7.00 8.56 5.53
CA VAL A 10 5.62 8.30 5.91
C VAL A 10 4.95 9.61 6.30
N PRO A 11 3.77 9.96 5.74
CA PRO A 11 3.08 11.20 6.06
C PRO A 11 2.84 11.38 7.56
N GLU A 12 2.78 12.62 8.01
CA GLU A 12 2.35 12.95 9.37
C GLU A 12 0.85 12.69 9.55
N GLU A 13 0.43 12.55 10.80
CA GLU A 13 -0.98 12.42 11.14
C GLU A 13 -1.73 13.71 10.80
N LEU A 14 -2.86 13.56 10.12
CA LEU A 14 -3.72 14.69 9.79
C LEU A 14 -4.64 15.03 10.97
N SER A 15 -4.87 16.32 11.20
CA SER A 15 -5.97 16.70 12.08
C SER A 15 -7.32 16.25 11.49
N LYS A 16 -8.33 16.03 12.33
CA LYS A 16 -9.68 15.65 11.85
C LYS A 16 -10.22 16.64 10.81
N ALA A 17 -9.94 17.93 10.97
CA ALA A 17 -10.39 18.96 10.06
C ALA A 17 -9.69 18.85 8.70
N ASP A 18 -8.36 18.68 8.69
CA ASP A 18 -7.56 18.53 7.46
C ASP A 18 -7.92 17.22 6.73
N PHE A 19 -8.12 16.13 7.47
CA PHE A 19 -8.57 14.86 6.90
C PHE A 19 -9.91 15.03 6.17
N VAL A 20 -10.91 15.64 6.82
CA VAL A 20 -12.23 15.88 6.21
C VAL A 20 -12.11 16.74 4.96
N GLN A 21 -11.29 17.78 5.00
CA GLN A 21 -11.07 18.66 3.86
C GLN A 21 -10.42 17.95 2.67
N GLN A 22 -9.42 17.12 2.93
CA GLN A 22 -8.67 16.43 1.88
C GLN A 22 -9.44 15.26 1.26
N ILE A 23 -10.21 14.52 2.08
CA ILE A 23 -10.93 13.34 1.60
C ILE A 23 -12.26 13.68 0.93
N LYS A 24 -12.86 14.82 1.27
CA LYS A 24 -14.11 15.30 0.69
C LYS A 24 -13.93 15.54 -0.80
N SER A 25 -14.85 15.02 -1.61
CA SER A 25 -14.93 15.31 -3.03
C SER A 25 -16.32 15.82 -3.36
N THR A 26 -16.38 16.97 -3.99
CA THR A 26 -17.64 17.56 -4.49
C THR A 26 -17.51 17.75 -5.99
N PRO A 27 -18.36 17.11 -6.80
CA PRO A 27 -18.27 17.27 -8.25
C PRO A 27 -18.63 18.69 -8.68
N ASP A 28 -17.86 19.23 -9.62
CA ASP A 28 -18.20 20.47 -10.30
C ASP A 28 -19.08 20.15 -11.53
N PHE A 29 -20.27 20.71 -11.57
CA PHE A 29 -21.23 20.55 -12.67
C PHE A 29 -21.18 21.65 -13.71
N ALA A 30 -20.26 22.63 -13.58
CA ALA A 30 -20.11 23.71 -14.54
C ALA A 30 -19.78 23.13 -15.94
N GLY A 31 -20.55 23.51 -16.95
CA GLY A 31 -20.36 23.05 -18.32
C GLY A 31 -20.68 21.58 -18.59
N VAL A 32 -21.17 20.82 -17.60
CA VAL A 32 -21.50 19.40 -17.79
C VAL A 32 -22.93 19.24 -18.33
N PRO A 33 -23.12 18.59 -19.49
CA PRO A 33 -24.46 18.29 -20.04
C PRO A 33 -25.31 17.49 -19.06
N MET A 34 -26.62 17.68 -19.06
CA MET A 34 -27.54 17.10 -18.08
C MET A 34 -27.44 15.58 -17.97
N ASN A 35 -27.35 14.90 -19.10
CA ASN A 35 -27.21 13.43 -19.19
C ASN A 35 -25.91 12.89 -18.60
N ASN A 36 -24.85 13.71 -18.52
CA ASN A 36 -23.56 13.29 -17.93
C ASN A 36 -23.42 13.65 -16.44
N ARG A 37 -24.36 14.45 -15.90
CA ARG A 37 -24.32 14.84 -14.47
C ARG A 37 -24.49 13.66 -13.53
N ILE A 38 -25.29 12.65 -13.90
CA ILE A 38 -25.50 11.43 -13.10
C ILE A 38 -24.20 10.66 -12.95
N ALA A 39 -23.43 10.51 -14.03
CA ALA A 39 -22.12 9.85 -13.95
C ALA A 39 -21.15 10.62 -13.04
N LYS A 40 -21.20 11.94 -13.07
CA LYS A 40 -20.38 12.80 -12.24
C LYS A 40 -20.76 12.79 -10.74
N LEU A 41 -21.97 12.40 -10.39
CA LEU A 41 -22.36 12.17 -9.00
C LEU A 41 -21.55 11.07 -8.33
N GLY A 42 -20.99 10.13 -9.10
CA GLY A 42 -20.06 9.11 -8.58
C GLY A 42 -18.76 9.68 -7.99
N GLU A 43 -18.42 10.93 -8.30
CA GLU A 43 -17.27 11.64 -7.75
C GLU A 43 -17.58 12.23 -6.36
N LEU A 44 -18.88 12.34 -6.00
CA LEU A 44 -19.28 12.86 -4.69
C LEU A 44 -18.84 11.91 -3.59
N PHE A 45 -18.07 12.44 -2.65
CA PHE A 45 -17.68 11.72 -1.46
C PHE A 45 -17.87 12.58 -0.22
N VAL A 46 -18.71 12.10 0.69
CA VAL A 46 -18.97 12.76 1.97
C VAL A 46 -18.29 11.96 3.07
N PRO A 47 -17.29 12.54 3.75
CA PRO A 47 -16.60 11.85 4.82
C PRO A 47 -17.52 11.61 6.03
N MET A 48 -17.38 10.45 6.64
CA MET A 48 -18.01 10.06 7.88
C MET A 48 -17.01 10.08 9.03
N ASP A 49 -17.43 10.32 10.26
CA ASP A 49 -16.54 10.45 11.42
C ASP A 49 -15.60 9.25 11.62
N TYR A 50 -16.11 8.03 11.42
CA TYR A 50 -15.31 6.80 11.57
C TYR A 50 -14.17 6.67 10.57
N MET A 51 -14.21 7.38 9.44
CA MET A 51 -13.19 7.30 8.40
C MET A 51 -11.86 7.88 8.86
N CYS A 52 -11.88 8.90 9.71
CA CYS A 52 -10.66 9.43 10.33
C CYS A 52 -9.97 8.33 11.16
N THR A 53 -10.73 7.60 11.97
CA THR A 53 -10.19 6.48 12.75
C THR A 53 -9.60 5.38 11.86
N VAL A 54 -10.23 5.08 10.72
CA VAL A 54 -9.68 4.11 9.75
C VAL A 54 -8.37 4.61 9.17
N TYR A 55 -8.29 5.89 8.81
CA TYR A 55 -7.07 6.51 8.31
C TYR A 55 -5.94 6.43 9.33
N ASP A 56 -6.21 6.81 10.58
CA ASP A 56 -5.23 6.78 11.67
C ASP A 56 -4.71 5.36 11.93
N LEU A 57 -5.59 4.35 11.89
CA LEU A 57 -5.21 2.95 12.04
C LEU A 57 -4.30 2.48 10.89
N LEU A 58 -4.63 2.84 9.65
CA LEU A 58 -3.81 2.50 8.49
C LEU A 58 -2.44 3.17 8.55
N LEU A 59 -2.41 4.46 8.86
CA LEU A 59 -1.17 5.22 8.97
C LEU A 59 -0.29 4.71 10.10
N ARG A 60 -0.88 4.38 11.26
CA ARG A 60 -0.17 3.80 12.39
C ARG A 60 0.43 2.45 12.04
N ALA A 61 -0.32 1.56 11.39
CA ALA A 61 0.19 0.25 10.97
C ALA A 61 1.39 0.39 10.03
N ILE A 62 1.34 1.33 9.07
CA ILE A 62 2.47 1.64 8.19
C ILE A 62 3.66 2.15 9.00
N ARG A 63 3.46 3.10 9.92
CA ARG A 63 4.54 3.65 10.74
C ARG A 63 5.17 2.61 11.66
N THR A 64 4.37 1.77 12.32
CA THR A 64 4.86 0.70 13.20
C THR A 64 5.76 -0.25 12.41
N THR A 65 5.37 -0.62 11.18
CA THR A 65 6.20 -1.47 10.33
C THR A 65 7.57 -0.86 10.06
N TYR A 66 7.63 0.43 9.74
CA TYR A 66 8.89 1.10 9.44
C TYR A 66 9.70 1.53 10.68
N LEU A 67 9.09 1.59 11.87
CA LEU A 67 9.83 1.77 13.11
C LEU A 67 10.75 0.57 13.43
N THR A 68 10.31 -0.63 13.06
CA THR A 68 11.07 -1.87 13.31
C THR A 68 12.07 -2.20 12.22
N ILE A 69 11.89 -1.67 11.00
CA ILE A 69 12.80 -1.90 9.88
C ILE A 69 13.88 -0.84 9.86
N THR A 70 15.10 -1.20 10.23
CA THR A 70 16.25 -0.29 10.13
C THR A 70 16.95 -0.44 8.78
N MET A 71 17.73 0.59 8.40
CA MET A 71 18.52 0.56 7.18
C MET A 71 19.54 -0.61 7.18
N LEU A 72 20.09 -0.94 8.35
CA LEU A 72 21.01 -2.07 8.52
C LEU A 72 20.32 -3.41 8.26
N ASP A 73 19.08 -3.56 8.70
CA ASP A 73 18.31 -4.78 8.47
C ASP A 73 18.02 -4.99 6.99
N THR A 74 17.73 -3.91 6.26
CA THR A 74 17.55 -3.95 4.81
C THR A 74 18.83 -4.37 4.08
N ILE A 75 20.00 -3.87 4.51
CA ILE A 75 21.29 -4.26 3.93
C ILE A 75 21.59 -5.73 4.24
N ARG A 76 21.38 -6.17 5.48
CA ARG A 76 21.55 -7.58 5.88
C ARG A 76 20.62 -8.50 5.08
N GLN A 77 19.38 -8.09 4.84
CA GLN A 77 18.45 -8.86 4.01
C GLN A 77 18.98 -9.06 2.59
N ILE A 78 19.44 -7.98 1.95
CA ILE A 78 20.00 -8.07 0.60
C ILE A 78 21.24 -8.98 0.58
N GLN A 79 22.06 -8.94 1.61
CA GLN A 79 23.23 -9.84 1.75
C GLN A 79 22.79 -11.28 1.99
N GLY A 80 21.83 -11.52 2.90
CA GLY A 80 21.29 -12.85 3.18
C GLY A 80 20.63 -13.50 1.97
N LEU A 81 19.96 -12.73 1.13
CA LEU A 81 19.39 -13.22 -0.14
C LEU A 81 20.46 -13.67 -1.14
N ARG A 82 21.66 -13.05 -1.10
CA ARG A 82 22.80 -13.49 -1.92
C ARG A 82 23.45 -14.78 -1.43
N GLU A 83 23.34 -15.07 -0.14
CA GLU A 83 23.92 -16.25 0.53
C GLU A 83 22.94 -17.42 0.70
N GLU A 84 21.78 -17.39 0.00
CA GLU A 84 20.69 -18.39 0.12
C GLU A 84 20.10 -18.56 1.53
N SER A 85 20.56 -17.77 2.50
CA SER A 85 19.98 -17.77 3.84
C SER A 85 18.81 -16.77 3.89
N VAL A 86 17.58 -17.26 3.89
CA VAL A 86 16.37 -16.44 4.05
C VAL A 86 16.31 -15.97 5.50
N ALA A 87 16.91 -14.84 5.80
CA ALA A 87 16.67 -14.17 7.06
C ALA A 87 15.20 -13.75 7.10
N SER A 88 14.38 -14.40 7.94
CA SER A 88 13.00 -13.97 8.14
C SER A 88 13.02 -12.71 8.98
N PHE A 89 12.46 -11.61 8.47
CA PHE A 89 12.16 -10.47 9.32
C PHE A 89 11.07 -10.86 10.29
N ALA A 90 11.32 -10.68 11.58
CA ALA A 90 10.27 -10.59 12.57
C ALA A 90 9.62 -9.20 12.39
N THR A 91 8.69 -9.07 11.47
CA THR A 91 7.81 -7.90 11.40
C THR A 91 6.64 -8.15 12.34
N GLU A 92 6.41 -7.24 13.27
CA GLU A 92 5.16 -7.22 14.03
C GLU A 92 4.06 -6.75 13.08
N ALA A 93 3.36 -7.71 12.46
CA ALA A 93 2.25 -7.40 11.57
C ALA A 93 1.01 -7.04 12.39
N GLU A 94 0.58 -5.80 12.32
CA GLU A 94 -0.73 -5.40 12.81
C GLU A 94 -1.81 -5.87 11.84
N SER A 95 -2.88 -6.44 12.37
CA SER A 95 -4.07 -6.80 11.60
C SER A 95 -5.29 -6.07 12.13
N GLY A 96 -6.17 -5.63 11.24
CA GLY A 96 -7.40 -4.95 11.58
C GLY A 96 -8.57 -5.46 10.76
N SER A 97 -9.79 -5.29 11.26
CA SER A 97 -11.01 -5.63 10.54
C SER A 97 -12.01 -4.48 10.58
N ILE A 98 -12.72 -4.28 9.47
CA ILE A 98 -13.83 -3.34 9.37
C ILE A 98 -15.11 -4.16 9.18
N LEU A 99 -15.95 -4.17 10.22
CA LEU A 99 -17.21 -4.88 10.21
C LEU A 99 -18.36 -3.92 9.88
N GLY A 100 -19.34 -4.41 9.17
CA GLY A 100 -20.54 -3.65 8.80
C GLY A 100 -21.34 -4.33 7.70
N VAL A 101 -22.59 -3.91 7.51
CA VAL A 101 -23.47 -4.45 6.48
C VAL A 101 -22.93 -4.27 5.07
N PRO A 102 -23.30 -5.13 4.11
CA PRO A 102 -22.96 -4.93 2.70
C PRO A 102 -23.45 -3.56 2.21
N GLY A 103 -22.66 -2.92 1.33
CA GLY A 103 -23.05 -1.63 0.74
C GLY A 103 -22.73 -0.39 1.58
N VAL A 104 -22.32 -0.52 2.85
CA VAL A 104 -22.00 0.65 3.72
C VAL A 104 -20.72 1.41 3.34
N GLY A 105 -20.01 0.99 2.30
CA GLY A 105 -18.85 1.71 1.79
C GLY A 105 -17.50 1.32 2.41
N LYS A 106 -17.38 0.15 3.06
CA LYS A 106 -16.12 -0.29 3.70
C LYS A 106 -14.90 -0.20 2.79
N SER A 107 -14.98 -0.83 1.62
CA SER A 107 -13.88 -0.82 0.64
C SER A 107 -13.61 0.56 0.07
N SER A 108 -14.67 1.37 -0.15
CA SER A 108 -14.53 2.75 -0.60
C SER A 108 -13.83 3.61 0.44
N THR A 109 -14.14 3.41 1.73
CA THR A 109 -13.45 4.09 2.84
C THR A 109 -11.96 3.78 2.82
N VAL A 110 -11.59 2.49 2.78
CA VAL A 110 -10.16 2.10 2.77
C VAL A 110 -9.44 2.68 1.56
N ARG A 111 -10.03 2.58 0.36
CA ARG A 111 -9.41 3.15 -0.86
C ARG A 111 -9.24 4.66 -0.77
N ARG A 112 -10.22 5.37 -0.22
CA ARG A 112 -10.14 6.83 -0.04
C ARG A 112 -9.09 7.21 1.02
N CYS A 113 -9.02 6.51 2.15
CA CYS A 113 -7.99 6.74 3.15
C CYS A 113 -6.58 6.49 2.56
N LEU A 114 -6.41 5.39 1.84
CA LEU A 114 -5.13 5.08 1.18
C LEU A 114 -4.75 6.09 0.09
N SER A 115 -5.72 6.75 -0.56
CA SER A 115 -5.42 7.79 -1.55
C SER A 115 -4.78 9.05 -0.97
N LEU A 116 -4.84 9.25 0.35
CA LEU A 116 -4.14 10.33 1.06
C LEU A 116 -2.69 9.96 1.42
N ILE A 117 -2.32 8.68 1.27
CA ILE A 117 -1.00 8.16 1.58
C ILE A 117 -0.29 7.86 0.25
N PRO A 118 0.92 8.36 0.01
CA PRO A 118 1.66 8.03 -1.20
C PRO A 118 1.84 6.51 -1.31
N GLN A 119 1.54 5.92 -2.47
CA GLN A 119 1.70 4.48 -2.65
C GLN A 119 3.15 4.06 -2.73
N CYS A 120 3.98 4.87 -3.42
CA CYS A 120 5.38 4.60 -3.61
C CYS A 120 6.20 5.88 -3.43
N VAL A 121 7.31 5.77 -2.71
CA VAL A 121 8.29 6.83 -2.52
C VAL A 121 9.62 6.38 -3.12
N THR A 122 10.23 7.25 -3.93
CA THR A 122 11.56 6.99 -4.51
C THR A 122 12.60 7.78 -3.74
N HIS A 123 13.53 7.07 -3.14
CA HIS A 123 14.68 7.66 -2.46
C HIS A 123 15.85 7.75 -3.43
N SER A 124 16.50 8.90 -3.51
CA SER A 124 17.72 9.12 -4.32
C SER A 124 18.95 9.35 -3.46
N GLU A 125 18.77 9.92 -2.27
CA GLU A 125 19.86 10.29 -1.36
C GLU A 125 19.40 10.16 0.09
N TYR A 126 20.33 9.82 0.97
CA TYR A 126 20.14 9.84 2.42
C TYR A 126 21.44 10.23 3.14
N ASN A 127 21.37 11.27 4.00
CA ASN A 127 22.52 11.81 4.72
C ASN A 127 23.74 12.12 3.83
N GLY A 128 23.50 12.72 2.65
CA GLY A 128 24.55 13.10 1.70
C GLY A 128 25.17 11.92 0.93
N LYS A 129 24.58 10.71 1.03
CA LYS A 129 25.03 9.52 0.30
C LYS A 129 23.97 9.06 -0.68
N PRO A 130 24.35 8.58 -1.88
CA PRO A 130 23.41 8.01 -2.84
C PRO A 130 22.65 6.83 -2.23
N PHE A 131 21.30 6.89 -2.27
CA PHE A 131 20.43 5.87 -1.71
C PHE A 131 19.24 5.63 -2.66
N TYR A 132 19.47 4.84 -3.69
CA TYR A 132 18.46 4.56 -4.72
C TYR A 132 17.57 3.40 -4.31
N LYS A 133 16.40 3.71 -3.73
CA LYS A 133 15.41 2.72 -3.32
C LYS A 133 14.00 3.20 -3.65
N LYS A 134 13.13 2.26 -4.02
CA LYS A 134 11.69 2.48 -4.10
C LYS A 134 11.03 1.82 -2.89
N GLN A 135 10.30 2.61 -2.13
CA GLN A 135 9.57 2.18 -0.95
C GLN A 135 8.08 2.15 -1.29
N ILE A 136 7.44 1.02 -1.08
CA ILE A 136 5.99 0.87 -1.23
C ILE A 136 5.37 0.98 0.16
N LEU A 137 4.59 2.03 0.40
CA LEU A 137 3.95 2.25 1.70
C LEU A 137 2.71 1.39 1.89
N HIS A 138 1.97 1.13 0.83
CA HIS A 138 0.79 0.27 0.87
C HIS A 138 0.52 -0.38 -0.48
N LEU A 139 -0.16 -1.54 -0.43
CA LEU A 139 -0.73 -2.21 -1.58
C LEU A 139 -2.20 -2.52 -1.30
N PHE A 140 -3.06 -2.22 -2.25
CA PHE A 140 -4.46 -2.63 -2.20
C PHE A 140 -4.67 -3.83 -3.13
N VAL A 141 -4.93 -4.99 -2.52
CA VAL A 141 -5.13 -6.25 -3.24
C VAL A 141 -6.47 -6.86 -2.82
N GLU A 142 -7.30 -7.18 -3.79
CA GLU A 142 -8.55 -7.90 -3.54
C GLU A 142 -8.28 -9.40 -3.40
N CYS A 143 -8.90 -10.02 -2.39
CA CYS A 143 -8.80 -11.46 -2.21
C CYS A 143 -9.45 -12.17 -3.41
N PRO A 144 -8.74 -13.11 -4.07
CA PRO A 144 -9.30 -13.82 -5.21
C PRO A 144 -10.49 -14.69 -4.79
N SER A 145 -11.47 -14.83 -5.68
CA SER A 145 -12.70 -15.58 -5.44
C SER A 145 -12.48 -17.08 -5.23
N ASP A 146 -11.38 -17.62 -5.76
CA ASP A 146 -10.97 -19.03 -5.61
C ASP A 146 -10.26 -19.30 -4.28
N CYS A 147 -10.04 -18.27 -3.44
CA CYS A 147 -9.29 -18.36 -2.18
C CYS A 147 -7.92 -19.05 -2.32
N SER A 148 -7.34 -19.04 -3.53
CA SER A 148 -6.07 -19.69 -3.81
C SER A 148 -4.90 -18.80 -3.37
N VAL A 149 -3.98 -19.36 -2.57
CA VAL A 149 -2.73 -18.70 -2.19
C VAL A 149 -1.89 -18.33 -3.42
N LYS A 150 -1.92 -19.18 -4.46
CA LYS A 150 -1.21 -18.95 -5.70
C LYS A 150 -1.75 -17.73 -6.44
N THR A 151 -3.07 -17.61 -6.58
CA THR A 151 -3.72 -16.47 -7.22
C THR A 151 -3.50 -15.19 -6.43
N LEU A 152 -3.55 -15.28 -5.09
CA LEU A 152 -3.26 -14.13 -4.22
C LEU A 152 -1.81 -13.65 -4.41
N ALA A 153 -0.83 -14.55 -4.44
CA ALA A 153 0.57 -14.19 -4.68
C ALA A 153 0.77 -13.50 -6.03
N TYR A 154 0.15 -13.99 -7.10
CA TYR A 154 0.15 -13.30 -8.39
C TYR A 154 -0.50 -11.93 -8.34
N SER A 155 -1.60 -11.77 -7.61
CA SER A 155 -2.27 -10.48 -7.44
C SER A 155 -1.40 -9.46 -6.70
N ILE A 156 -0.63 -9.91 -5.70
CA ILE A 156 0.34 -9.07 -4.97
C ILE A 156 1.46 -8.65 -5.92
N ILE A 157 2.08 -9.58 -6.66
CA ILE A 157 3.15 -9.28 -7.62
C ILE A 157 2.66 -8.27 -8.67
N ALA A 158 1.46 -8.46 -9.22
CA ALA A 158 0.87 -7.54 -10.17
C ALA A 158 0.58 -6.15 -9.57
N ALA A 159 0.24 -6.09 -8.27
CA ALA A 159 0.05 -4.82 -7.57
C ALA A 159 1.38 -4.10 -7.34
N VAL A 160 2.45 -4.82 -7.03
CA VAL A 160 3.82 -4.28 -6.93
C VAL A 160 4.25 -3.73 -8.28
N ASP A 161 4.09 -4.48 -9.37
CA ASP A 161 4.46 -4.02 -10.72
C ASP A 161 3.77 -2.71 -11.09
N ARG A 162 2.48 -2.58 -10.75
CA ARG A 162 1.74 -1.32 -10.96
C ARG A 162 2.27 -0.18 -10.12
N ALA A 163 2.69 -0.45 -8.88
CA ALA A 163 3.17 0.57 -7.96
C ALA A 163 4.56 1.12 -8.35
N ILE A 164 5.47 0.26 -8.80
CA ILE A 164 6.87 0.64 -9.07
C ILE A 164 7.27 0.62 -10.55
N GLY A 165 6.36 0.19 -11.44
CA GLY A 165 6.62 0.10 -12.88
C GLY A 165 7.59 -1.02 -13.25
N SER A 166 7.49 -2.18 -12.58
CA SER A 166 8.33 -3.37 -12.84
C SER A 166 7.58 -4.40 -13.70
N GLU A 167 8.24 -5.49 -14.04
CA GLU A 167 7.68 -6.60 -14.82
C GLU A 167 7.82 -7.97 -14.11
N TYR A 168 7.83 -8.00 -12.79
CA TYR A 168 7.99 -9.25 -12.01
C TYR A 168 6.87 -10.25 -12.32
N PHE A 169 5.64 -9.78 -12.52
CA PHE A 169 4.51 -10.63 -12.90
C PHE A 169 4.78 -11.39 -14.20
N ARG A 170 5.35 -10.73 -15.20
CA ARG A 170 5.69 -11.35 -16.48
C ARG A 170 6.70 -12.48 -16.32
N PHE A 171 7.69 -12.29 -15.42
CA PHE A 171 8.68 -13.33 -15.13
C PHE A 171 8.05 -14.49 -14.34
N ALA A 172 7.26 -14.19 -13.30
CA ALA A 172 6.56 -15.19 -12.50
C ALA A 172 5.57 -16.02 -13.35
N ALA A 173 4.83 -15.37 -14.26
CA ALA A 173 3.87 -16.03 -15.14
C ALA A 173 4.53 -16.97 -16.19
N LYS A 174 5.74 -16.64 -16.68
CA LYS A 174 6.49 -17.52 -17.56
C LYS A 174 6.92 -18.82 -16.88
N GLN A 175 7.09 -18.81 -15.58
CA GLN A 175 7.43 -19.98 -14.78
C GLN A 175 6.14 -20.69 -14.31
N SER A 176 5.29 -21.11 -15.23
CA SER A 176 3.95 -21.68 -14.97
C SER A 176 3.93 -22.88 -14.00
N ARG A 177 5.08 -23.52 -13.74
CA ARG A 177 5.25 -24.68 -12.83
C ARG A 177 5.62 -24.28 -11.40
N LEU A 178 5.72 -22.99 -11.07
CA LEU A 178 6.02 -22.59 -9.70
C LEU A 178 4.93 -23.07 -8.73
N SER A 179 5.39 -23.66 -7.65
CA SER A 179 4.51 -24.01 -6.53
C SER A 179 4.01 -22.73 -5.82
N ALA A 180 2.92 -22.84 -5.07
CA ALA A 180 2.43 -21.72 -4.28
C ALA A 180 3.50 -21.23 -3.29
N SER A 181 4.27 -22.13 -2.68
CA SER A 181 5.37 -21.81 -1.77
C SER A 181 6.48 -21.02 -2.46
N ALA A 182 6.87 -21.38 -3.67
CA ALA A 182 7.89 -20.67 -4.44
C ALA A 182 7.44 -19.24 -4.80
N LEU A 183 6.16 -19.06 -5.15
CA LEU A 183 5.60 -17.72 -5.42
C LEU A 183 5.54 -16.86 -4.17
N VAL A 184 5.15 -17.42 -3.01
CA VAL A 184 5.18 -16.70 -1.74
C VAL A 184 6.60 -16.26 -1.38
N THR A 185 7.60 -17.10 -1.66
CA THR A 185 9.01 -16.73 -1.49
C THR A 185 9.39 -15.57 -2.41
N GLN A 186 8.96 -15.57 -3.68
CA GLN A 186 9.19 -14.44 -4.58
C GLN A 186 8.56 -13.14 -4.07
N VAL A 187 7.33 -13.19 -3.53
CA VAL A 187 6.67 -12.03 -2.92
C VAL A 187 7.50 -11.45 -1.76
N LYS A 188 8.19 -12.29 -0.99
CA LYS A 188 9.05 -11.84 0.13
C LYS A 188 10.34 -11.15 -0.34
N ILE A 189 10.77 -11.42 -1.55
CA ILE A 189 12.02 -10.90 -2.13
C ILE A 189 11.82 -9.56 -2.84
N ILE A 190 10.61 -9.30 -3.35
CA ILE A 190 10.26 -8.06 -4.05
C ILE A 190 10.00 -6.94 -3.04
#